data_9b0115d732e72668b14200b89dc487fe
#
_entry.id   9b0115d732e72668b14200b89dc487fe
#
_cell.length_a   1.000
_cell.length_b   1.000
_cell.length_c   1.000
_cell.angle_alpha   90.00
_cell.angle_beta   90.00
_cell.angle_gamma   90.00
#
_symmetry.space_group_name_H-M   'P 1'
#
loop_
_entity.id
_entity.type
_entity.pdbx_description
1 polymer ?
#
loop_
_entity_poly.entity_id
_entity_poly.type
_entity_poly.pdbx_seq_one_letter_code
_entity_poly.pdbx_strand_id
1 'polypeptide(L)'
;RFEFSYFMLRISWSVGTFGTYYYLLNHTENHHFMHRDKEIFDLIEKEKHRQLDGIELIASENFVSEQVMEAQGSVLTNKYAEGLPGRRYYGGCEFVDQVENLARERAKELFNCEFVNVQPHSGASANSAVALACLKPGDNILGFDLSHGGHLTHGSHVNYSGILYNPHFYGVGRETGTVDYDAMEVTAKECKPKLIIAGASAYSRDWDYKRMREIADEVGA
;
A
#
# COMPACT_ATOMS: atom_id res chain seq x y z
N ARG A 1 -13.41 -17.37 23.25
CA ARG A 1 -14.45 -16.31 23.37
C ARG A 1 -13.72 -15.03 23.73
N PHE A 2 -13.51 -14.16 22.78
CA PHE A 2 -13.04 -12.79 23.00
C PHE A 2 -14.27 -11.88 23.00
N GLU A 3 -14.54 -11.24 24.14
CA GLU A 3 -15.55 -10.21 24.24
C GLU A 3 -14.96 -8.89 23.71
N PHE A 4 -15.51 -8.39 22.62
CA PHE A 4 -15.28 -7.02 22.18
C PHE A 4 -16.20 -6.09 22.97
N SER A 5 -15.63 -5.38 23.96
CA SER A 5 -16.32 -4.29 24.63
C SER A 5 -16.36 -3.08 23.70
N TYR A 6 -17.51 -2.79 23.12
CA TYR A 6 -17.77 -1.54 22.43
C TYR A 6 -17.81 -0.39 23.44
N PHE A 7 -16.78 0.44 23.47
CA PHE A 7 -16.82 1.72 24.15
C PHE A 7 -17.56 2.73 23.26
N MET A 8 -18.86 2.81 23.41
CA MET A 8 -19.65 3.90 22.84
C MET A 8 -19.51 5.14 23.72
N LEU A 9 -18.62 6.05 23.35
CA LEU A 9 -18.58 7.40 23.94
C LEU A 9 -19.83 8.15 23.45
N ARG A 10 -20.83 8.31 24.32
CA ARG A 10 -21.91 9.25 24.12
C ARG A 10 -21.34 10.67 24.25
N ILE A 11 -21.08 11.34 23.13
CA ILE A 11 -20.74 12.76 23.11
C ILE A 11 -22.07 13.53 23.27
N SER A 12 -22.28 14.04 24.49
CA SER A 12 -23.32 15.04 24.74
C SER A 12 -22.82 16.38 24.19
N TRP A 13 -23.51 16.92 23.21
CA TRP A 13 -23.23 18.24 22.65
C TRP A 13 -23.61 19.33 23.65
N SER A 14 -22.64 19.88 24.37
CA SER A 14 -22.79 21.15 25.05
C SER A 14 -21.87 22.18 24.38
N VAL A 15 -22.42 23.37 24.15
CA VAL A 15 -21.82 24.50 23.42
C VAL A 15 -20.49 25.02 24.04
N GLY A 16 -20.01 24.39 25.13
CA GLY A 16 -18.78 24.79 25.84
C GLY A 16 -17.48 24.18 25.33
N THR A 17 -17.50 23.20 24.41
CA THR A 17 -16.31 22.42 24.02
C THR A 17 -15.48 23.05 22.90
N PHE A 18 -16.01 23.99 22.14
CA PHE A 18 -15.23 24.66 21.07
C PHE A 18 -14.09 25.55 21.61
N GLY A 19 -14.28 26.16 22.77
CA GLY A 19 -13.24 26.99 23.40
C GLY A 19 -12.03 26.19 23.88
N THR A 20 -12.22 24.96 24.34
CA THR A 20 -11.14 24.11 24.86
C THR A 20 -10.26 23.54 23.75
N TYR A 21 -10.84 23.25 22.59
CA TYR A 21 -10.07 22.75 21.43
C TYR A 21 -9.21 23.84 20.79
N TYR A 22 -9.75 25.08 20.74
CA TYR A 22 -8.99 26.25 20.22
C TYR A 22 -7.85 26.66 21.17
N TYR A 23 -8.02 26.44 22.47
CA TYR A 23 -7.00 26.69 23.47
C TYR A 23 -5.82 25.72 23.36
N LEU A 24 -6.07 24.48 23.03
CA LEU A 24 -5.03 23.45 22.85
C LEU A 24 -4.19 23.66 21.58
N LEU A 25 -4.74 24.26 20.52
CA LEU A 25 -4.00 24.51 19.28
C LEU A 25 -3.13 25.76 19.32
N ASN A 26 -3.43 26.74 20.20
CA ASN A 26 -2.71 28.01 20.27
C ASN A 26 -1.58 28.05 21.32
N HIS A 27 -1.41 27.01 22.13
CA HIS A 27 -0.34 26.91 23.12
C HIS A 27 0.73 25.91 22.71
N THR A 28 1.40 26.14 21.58
CA THR A 28 2.55 25.34 21.14
C THR A 28 3.80 25.51 21.99
N GLU A 29 3.78 26.42 23.00
CA GLU A 29 4.92 26.62 23.90
C GLU A 29 4.81 25.90 25.26
N ASN A 30 3.69 25.27 25.58
CA ASN A 30 3.51 24.54 26.83
C ASN A 30 3.16 23.07 26.66
N HIS A 31 4.02 22.31 25.97
CA HIS A 31 3.95 20.83 25.94
C HIS A 31 4.30 20.17 27.28
N HIS A 32 4.09 20.83 28.42
CA HIS A 32 4.54 20.34 29.72
C HIS A 32 3.55 19.46 30.48
N PHE A 33 2.39 19.11 29.90
CA PHE A 33 1.36 18.34 30.63
C PHE A 33 0.86 17.06 29.97
N MET A 34 1.36 16.69 28.78
CA MET A 34 1.13 15.33 28.30
C MET A 34 2.30 14.45 28.74
N HIS A 35 2.04 13.55 29.63
CA HIS A 35 3.04 12.56 30.07
C HIS A 35 3.45 11.76 28.83
N ARG A 36 4.70 11.96 28.39
CA ARG A 36 5.24 11.18 27.26
C ARG A 36 5.22 9.71 27.66
N ASP A 37 4.59 8.87 26.86
CA ASP A 37 4.61 7.42 27.06
C ASP A 37 6.04 6.90 26.87
N LYS A 38 6.72 6.77 28.03
CA LYS A 38 8.14 6.41 28.05
C LYS A 38 8.36 5.00 27.46
N GLU A 39 7.42 4.09 27.65
CA GLU A 39 7.57 2.70 27.20
C GLU A 39 7.65 2.62 25.68
N ILE A 40 6.69 3.25 24.96
CA ILE A 40 6.70 3.24 23.51
C ILE A 40 7.90 4.02 22.92
N PHE A 41 8.26 5.15 23.51
CA PHE A 41 9.40 5.93 23.00
C PHE A 41 10.76 5.28 23.27
N ASP A 42 10.91 4.52 24.37
CA ASP A 42 12.09 3.69 24.62
C ASP A 42 12.18 2.54 23.58
N LEU A 43 11.05 1.96 23.18
CA LEU A 43 11.02 0.94 22.11
C LEU A 43 11.39 1.51 20.76
N ILE A 44 10.89 2.70 20.41
CA ILE A 44 11.24 3.42 19.17
C ILE A 44 12.75 3.69 19.12
N GLU A 45 13.36 4.13 20.23
CA GLU A 45 14.80 4.37 20.26
C GLU A 45 15.61 3.07 20.12
N LYS A 46 15.16 1.97 20.72
CA LYS A 46 15.79 0.65 20.50
C LYS A 46 15.70 0.20 19.06
N GLU A 47 14.54 0.41 18.40
CA GLU A 47 14.37 0.08 16.99
C GLU A 47 15.29 0.94 16.11
N LYS A 48 15.43 2.23 16.42
CA LYS A 48 16.37 3.11 15.72
C LYS A 48 17.81 2.58 15.82
N HIS A 49 18.25 2.16 17.00
CA HIS A 49 19.58 1.55 17.17
C HIS A 49 19.70 0.25 16.38
N ARG A 50 18.67 -0.61 16.41
CA ARG A 50 18.65 -1.85 15.61
C ARG A 50 18.88 -1.55 14.11
N GLN A 51 18.19 -0.54 13.57
CA GLN A 51 18.33 -0.15 12.17
C GLN A 51 19.71 0.43 11.85
N LEU A 52 20.31 1.22 12.77
CA LEU A 52 21.64 1.81 12.58
C LEU A 52 22.76 0.77 12.67
N ASP A 53 22.61 -0.22 13.53
CA ASP A 53 23.64 -1.24 13.79
C ASP A 53 23.53 -2.47 12.85
N GLY A 54 22.38 -2.63 12.19
CA GLY A 54 22.07 -3.74 11.31
C GLY A 54 22.37 -3.46 9.83
N ILE A 55 22.59 -4.55 9.07
CA ILE A 55 22.57 -4.52 7.60
C ILE A 55 21.25 -5.15 7.17
N GLU A 56 20.34 -4.33 6.62
CA GLU A 56 19.06 -4.80 6.15
C GLU A 56 19.17 -5.37 4.73
N LEU A 57 18.79 -6.63 4.56
CA LEU A 57 18.81 -7.33 3.26
C LEU A 57 17.41 -7.66 2.73
N ILE A 58 16.36 -7.20 3.40
CA ILE A 58 14.98 -7.38 2.93
C ILE A 58 14.72 -6.38 1.82
N ALA A 59 14.48 -6.87 0.59
CA ALA A 59 14.37 -6.04 -0.61
C ALA A 59 13.23 -4.99 -0.58
N SER A 60 12.22 -5.20 0.26
CA SER A 60 11.09 -4.28 0.42
C SER A 60 11.30 -3.21 1.50
N GLU A 61 12.39 -3.25 2.25
CA GLU A 61 12.70 -2.23 3.24
C GLU A 61 13.54 -1.08 2.63
N ASN A 62 13.24 0.15 3.06
CA ASN A 62 13.95 1.34 2.63
C ASN A 62 13.97 2.39 3.74
N PHE A 63 15.11 3.07 3.89
CA PHE A 63 15.23 4.19 4.81
C PHE A 63 14.63 5.44 4.20
N VAL A 64 13.57 5.94 4.80
CA VAL A 64 12.91 7.18 4.36
C VAL A 64 13.63 8.41 4.91
N SER A 65 13.47 9.56 4.23
CA SER A 65 14.00 10.83 4.73
C SER A 65 13.25 11.31 5.98
N GLU A 66 13.90 12.16 6.77
CA GLU A 66 13.28 12.80 7.93
C GLU A 66 12.00 13.55 7.56
N GLN A 67 11.96 14.20 6.39
CA GLN A 67 10.77 14.90 5.89
C GLN A 67 9.55 13.98 5.71
N VAL A 68 9.77 12.75 5.27
CA VAL A 68 8.68 11.76 5.13
C VAL A 68 8.13 11.39 6.50
N MET A 69 9.01 11.14 7.48
CA MET A 69 8.60 10.83 8.85
C MET A 69 7.87 12.01 9.51
N GLU A 70 8.37 13.24 9.33
CA GLU A 70 7.75 14.47 9.84
C GLU A 70 6.35 14.67 9.24
N ALA A 71 6.21 14.52 7.91
CA ALA A 71 4.93 14.66 7.24
C ALA A 71 3.92 13.61 7.71
N GLN A 72 4.34 12.36 7.87
CA GLN A 72 3.50 11.26 8.32
C GLN A 72 3.04 11.44 9.78
N GLY A 73 3.89 11.95 10.66
CA GLY A 73 3.59 12.23 12.07
C GLY A 73 2.97 13.62 12.32
N SER A 74 2.57 14.34 11.29
CA SER A 74 2.03 15.69 11.38
C SER A 74 0.55 15.73 11.80
N VAL A 75 0.03 16.97 11.96
CA VAL A 75 -1.40 17.22 12.25
C VAL A 75 -2.37 16.66 11.19
N LEU A 76 -1.88 16.32 9.99
CA LEU A 76 -2.67 15.63 8.97
C LEU A 76 -3.24 14.29 9.48
N THR A 77 -2.55 13.65 10.42
CA THR A 77 -2.99 12.42 11.11
C THR A 77 -4.34 12.58 11.82
N ASN A 78 -4.70 13.81 12.24
CA ASN A 78 -5.94 14.10 12.95
C ASN A 78 -7.14 14.23 12.01
N LYS A 79 -6.91 14.36 10.69
CA LYS A 79 -7.99 14.70 9.75
C LYS A 79 -8.63 13.48 9.12
N TYR A 80 -9.91 13.29 9.38
CA TYR A 80 -10.74 12.31 8.68
C TYR A 80 -11.19 12.88 7.33
N ALA A 81 -10.71 12.30 6.22
CA ALA A 81 -10.87 12.84 4.87
C ALA A 81 -11.39 11.79 3.88
N GLU A 82 -12.44 11.05 4.26
CA GLU A 82 -13.08 10.06 3.38
C GLU A 82 -13.60 10.71 2.09
N GLY A 83 -13.40 10.02 0.98
CA GLY A 83 -13.73 10.48 -0.36
C GLY A 83 -12.49 10.91 -1.14
N LEU A 84 -12.68 11.70 -2.18
CA LEU A 84 -11.63 12.18 -3.09
C LEU A 84 -11.50 13.71 -2.99
N PRO A 85 -10.37 14.31 -3.39
CA PRO A 85 -10.22 15.76 -3.46
C PRO A 85 -11.40 16.41 -4.19
N GLY A 86 -12.00 17.42 -3.55
CA GLY A 86 -13.20 18.10 -4.05
C GLY A 86 -14.52 17.30 -3.94
N ARG A 87 -14.46 16.06 -3.46
CA ARG A 87 -15.63 15.16 -3.27
C ARG A 87 -15.54 14.42 -1.93
N ARG A 88 -15.32 15.17 -0.86
CA ARG A 88 -15.23 14.64 0.50
C ARG A 88 -16.60 14.51 1.14
N TYR A 89 -16.75 13.52 2.03
CA TYR A 89 -17.96 13.37 2.84
C TYR A 89 -17.99 14.33 4.04
N TYR A 90 -16.84 14.94 4.40
CA TYR A 90 -16.70 15.81 5.56
C TYR A 90 -16.08 17.15 5.17
N GLY A 91 -16.41 18.21 5.93
CA GLY A 91 -15.84 19.55 5.78
C GLY A 91 -14.41 19.66 6.31
N GLY A 92 -13.75 20.81 6.06
CA GLY A 92 -12.39 21.09 6.54
C GLY A 92 -11.30 20.30 5.82
N CYS A 93 -11.50 19.94 4.55
CA CYS A 93 -10.57 19.14 3.78
C CYS A 93 -9.74 19.94 2.77
N GLU A 94 -9.83 21.26 2.78
CA GLU A 94 -9.19 22.15 1.80
C GLU A 94 -7.67 21.98 1.71
N PHE A 95 -6.99 21.71 2.83
CA PHE A 95 -5.54 21.49 2.84
C PHE A 95 -5.17 20.05 2.55
N VAL A 96 -5.92 19.07 3.07
CA VAL A 96 -5.72 17.64 2.73
C VAL A 96 -5.92 17.40 1.24
N ASP A 97 -6.89 18.09 0.62
CA ASP A 97 -7.12 18.04 -0.82
C ASP A 97 -5.89 18.52 -1.60
N GLN A 98 -5.27 19.63 -1.14
CA GLN A 98 -4.06 20.13 -1.75
C GLN A 98 -2.88 19.16 -1.59
N VAL A 99 -2.72 18.55 -0.41
CA VAL A 99 -1.67 17.55 -0.17
C VAL A 99 -1.87 16.32 -1.07
N GLU A 100 -3.09 15.80 -1.16
CA GLU A 100 -3.38 14.64 -2.01
C GLU A 100 -3.19 14.97 -3.50
N ASN A 101 -3.65 16.14 -3.96
CA ASN A 101 -3.45 16.58 -5.33
C ASN A 101 -1.96 16.76 -5.66
N LEU A 102 -1.17 17.35 -4.75
CA LEU A 102 0.27 17.47 -4.93
C LEU A 102 0.95 16.10 -5.05
N ALA A 103 0.57 15.15 -4.23
CA ALA A 103 1.09 13.78 -4.31
C ALA A 103 0.71 13.11 -5.65
N ARG A 104 -0.52 13.30 -6.12
CA ARG A 104 -0.99 12.79 -7.41
C ARG A 104 -0.21 13.38 -8.59
N GLU A 105 -0.03 14.70 -8.63
CA GLU A 105 0.70 15.36 -9.72
C GLU A 105 2.18 14.94 -9.74
N ARG A 106 2.83 14.87 -8.58
CA ARG A 106 4.21 14.37 -8.49
C ARG A 106 4.35 12.91 -8.92
N ALA A 107 3.41 12.06 -8.55
CA ALA A 107 3.42 10.66 -8.99
C ALA A 107 3.16 10.53 -10.50
N LYS A 108 2.27 11.35 -11.10
CA LYS A 108 2.09 11.40 -12.56
C LYS A 108 3.38 11.78 -13.26
N GLU A 109 4.08 12.80 -12.78
CA GLU A 109 5.35 13.25 -13.36
C GLU A 109 6.42 12.15 -13.24
N LEU A 110 6.56 11.54 -12.03
CA LEU A 110 7.55 10.51 -11.77
C LEU A 110 7.37 9.26 -12.63
N PHE A 111 6.12 8.81 -12.80
CA PHE A 111 5.80 7.59 -13.55
C PHE A 111 5.36 7.85 -15.00
N ASN A 112 5.36 9.10 -15.43
CA ASN A 112 4.90 9.51 -16.76
C ASN A 112 3.55 8.88 -17.14
N CYS A 113 2.54 9.03 -16.26
CA CYS A 113 1.22 8.44 -16.41
C CYS A 113 0.09 9.47 -16.31
N GLU A 114 -1.05 9.16 -16.90
CA GLU A 114 -2.22 10.06 -16.93
C GLU A 114 -3.05 10.01 -15.64
N PHE A 115 -3.15 8.83 -15.02
CA PHE A 115 -4.01 8.59 -13.87
C PHE A 115 -3.22 8.01 -12.70
N VAL A 116 -3.49 8.53 -11.52
CA VAL A 116 -2.86 8.09 -10.26
C VAL A 116 -3.88 8.12 -9.14
N ASN A 117 -3.87 7.08 -8.32
CA ASN A 117 -4.51 7.06 -7.01
C ASN A 117 -3.43 6.86 -5.94
N VAL A 118 -3.32 7.80 -5.01
CA VAL A 118 -2.31 7.79 -3.93
C VAL A 118 -2.90 7.41 -2.56
N GLN A 119 -4.18 7.00 -2.52
CA GLN A 119 -4.86 6.67 -1.26
C GLN A 119 -4.53 5.29 -0.67
N PRO A 120 -4.12 4.25 -1.44
CA PRO A 120 -3.78 2.97 -0.83
C PRO A 120 -2.70 3.12 0.25
N HIS A 121 -2.94 2.52 1.42
CA HIS A 121 -1.98 2.58 2.54
C HIS A 121 -0.80 1.60 2.38
N SER A 122 -0.89 0.68 1.41
CA SER A 122 0.15 -0.32 1.13
C SER A 122 0.05 -0.84 -0.30
N GLY A 123 1.13 -1.46 -0.80
CA GLY A 123 1.10 -2.18 -2.08
C GLY A 123 0.04 -3.29 -2.10
N ALA A 124 -0.16 -3.99 -0.98
CA ALA A 124 -1.20 -5.01 -0.88
C ALA A 124 -2.61 -4.44 -1.07
N SER A 125 -2.92 -3.29 -0.49
CA SER A 125 -4.23 -2.63 -0.68
C SER A 125 -4.39 -2.08 -2.09
N ALA A 126 -3.31 -1.58 -2.72
CA ALA A 126 -3.31 -1.17 -4.11
C ALA A 126 -3.60 -2.35 -5.04
N ASN A 127 -2.92 -3.48 -4.85
CA ASN A 127 -3.16 -4.71 -5.62
C ASN A 127 -4.60 -5.24 -5.43
N SER A 128 -5.13 -5.17 -4.20
CA SER A 128 -6.54 -5.53 -3.93
C SER A 128 -7.51 -4.64 -4.70
N ALA A 129 -7.26 -3.34 -4.74
CA ALA A 129 -8.12 -2.39 -5.45
C ALA A 129 -8.14 -2.67 -6.96
N VAL A 130 -6.97 -2.95 -7.56
CA VAL A 130 -6.86 -3.34 -8.97
C VAL A 130 -7.60 -4.65 -9.23
N ALA A 131 -7.37 -5.67 -8.39
CA ALA A 131 -8.03 -6.96 -8.53
C ALA A 131 -9.56 -6.83 -8.45
N LEU A 132 -10.09 -6.06 -7.49
CA LEU A 132 -11.53 -5.81 -7.35
C LEU A 132 -12.13 -5.03 -8.53
N ALA A 133 -11.34 -4.15 -9.15
CA ALA A 133 -11.77 -3.39 -10.32
C ALA A 133 -11.84 -4.24 -11.60
N CYS A 134 -10.93 -5.19 -11.76
CA CYS A 134 -10.73 -5.95 -13.00
C CYS A 134 -11.33 -7.36 -12.98
N LEU A 135 -11.56 -7.93 -11.79
CA LEU A 135 -11.86 -9.35 -11.62
C LEU A 135 -13.17 -9.61 -10.87
N LYS A 136 -13.68 -10.81 -11.07
CA LYS A 136 -14.75 -11.40 -10.25
C LYS A 136 -14.18 -12.64 -9.51
N PRO A 137 -14.74 -12.98 -8.33
CA PRO A 137 -14.35 -14.21 -7.65
C PRO A 137 -14.41 -15.42 -8.58
N GLY A 138 -13.35 -16.23 -8.59
CA GLY A 138 -13.20 -17.38 -9.46
C GLY A 138 -12.55 -17.10 -10.82
N ASP A 139 -12.27 -15.85 -11.18
CA ASP A 139 -11.52 -15.53 -12.40
C ASP A 139 -10.07 -16.06 -12.30
N ASN A 140 -9.53 -16.49 -13.44
CA ASN A 140 -8.14 -16.91 -13.53
C ASN A 140 -7.20 -15.70 -13.50
N ILE A 141 -6.15 -15.79 -12.69
CA ILE A 141 -5.04 -14.83 -12.64
C ILE A 141 -3.72 -15.57 -12.90
N LEU A 142 -2.76 -14.87 -13.48
CA LEU A 142 -1.40 -15.37 -13.69
C LEU A 142 -0.40 -14.47 -13.00
N GLY A 143 0.27 -14.98 -11.97
CA GLY A 143 1.21 -14.23 -11.14
C GLY A 143 2.61 -14.83 -11.13
N PHE A 144 3.60 -14.05 -10.71
CA PHE A 144 4.95 -14.55 -10.52
C PHE A 144 5.02 -15.42 -9.26
N ASP A 145 5.61 -16.62 -9.38
CA ASP A 145 5.67 -17.61 -8.30
C ASP A 145 6.38 -17.03 -7.05
N LEU A 146 5.76 -17.25 -5.91
CA LEU A 146 6.29 -16.79 -4.61
C LEU A 146 7.68 -17.37 -4.33
N SER A 147 7.92 -18.64 -4.69
CA SER A 147 9.21 -19.32 -4.51
C SER A 147 10.33 -18.77 -5.41
N HIS A 148 9.97 -18.04 -6.46
CA HIS A 148 10.89 -17.40 -7.39
C HIS A 148 11.04 -15.88 -7.14
N GLY A 149 10.48 -15.37 -6.05
CA GLY A 149 10.57 -13.96 -5.66
C GLY A 149 9.30 -13.15 -5.87
N GLY A 150 8.16 -13.80 -6.17
CA GLY A 150 6.85 -13.18 -6.25
C GLY A 150 6.37 -12.62 -4.92
N HIS A 151 5.19 -12.01 -4.93
CA HIS A 151 4.56 -11.47 -3.73
C HIS A 151 3.33 -12.32 -3.34
N LEU A 152 2.94 -12.29 -2.07
CA LEU A 152 1.74 -13.00 -1.59
C LEU A 152 0.47 -12.62 -2.38
N THR A 153 0.34 -11.35 -2.80
CA THR A 153 -0.81 -10.86 -3.57
C THR A 153 -0.83 -11.35 -5.04
N HIS A 154 0.16 -12.14 -5.46
CA HIS A 154 0.19 -12.75 -6.80
C HIS A 154 -0.57 -14.08 -6.90
N GLY A 155 -1.39 -14.42 -5.92
CA GLY A 155 -2.19 -15.65 -5.94
C GLY A 155 -1.84 -16.66 -4.86
N SER A 156 -1.04 -16.29 -3.84
CA SER A 156 -0.73 -17.21 -2.74
C SER A 156 -2.00 -17.68 -2.04
N HIS A 157 -2.09 -18.97 -1.75
CA HIS A 157 -3.24 -19.62 -1.11
C HIS A 157 -3.59 -19.05 0.29
N VAL A 158 -2.66 -18.40 0.96
CA VAL A 158 -2.88 -17.74 2.25
C VAL A 158 -3.27 -16.27 2.12
N ASN A 159 -3.37 -15.76 0.91
CA ASN A 159 -3.70 -14.38 0.61
C ASN A 159 -5.07 -14.28 -0.08
N TYR A 160 -5.74 -13.10 0.04
CA TYR A 160 -7.03 -12.86 -0.62
C TYR A 160 -7.00 -13.24 -2.11
N SER A 161 -5.88 -13.01 -2.80
CA SER A 161 -5.75 -13.26 -4.23
C SER A 161 -5.82 -14.75 -4.59
N GLY A 162 -5.31 -15.63 -3.73
CA GLY A 162 -5.44 -17.08 -3.91
C GLY A 162 -6.72 -17.67 -3.30
N ILE A 163 -7.42 -16.92 -2.44
CA ILE A 163 -8.70 -17.33 -1.84
C ILE A 163 -9.88 -16.99 -2.77
N LEU A 164 -9.84 -15.80 -3.37
CA LEU A 164 -10.94 -15.27 -4.18
C LEU A 164 -10.85 -15.65 -5.66
N TYR A 165 -9.63 -15.80 -6.19
CA TYR A 165 -9.35 -16.03 -7.61
C TYR A 165 -8.73 -17.40 -7.81
N ASN A 166 -8.65 -17.84 -9.07
CA ASN A 166 -8.01 -19.08 -9.47
C ASN A 166 -6.58 -18.80 -9.96
N PRO A 167 -5.56 -18.93 -9.11
CA PRO A 167 -4.20 -18.53 -9.44
C PRO A 167 -3.46 -19.55 -10.25
N HIS A 168 -2.74 -19.07 -11.26
CA HIS A 168 -1.72 -19.78 -12.02
C HIS A 168 -0.41 -19.02 -11.89
N PHE A 169 0.72 -19.70 -12.13
CA PHE A 169 2.02 -19.11 -11.86
C PHE A 169 2.97 -19.25 -13.05
N TYR A 170 3.79 -18.22 -13.25
CA TYR A 170 4.99 -18.27 -14.07
C TYR A 170 6.21 -18.01 -13.20
N GLY A 171 7.41 -18.36 -13.68
CA GLY A 171 8.62 -18.29 -12.86
C GLY A 171 9.88 -18.10 -13.68
N VAL A 172 11.01 -18.44 -13.08
CA VAL A 172 12.33 -18.37 -13.71
C VAL A 172 12.74 -19.72 -14.30
N GLY A 173 13.46 -19.68 -15.40
CA GLY A 173 14.11 -20.85 -15.98
C GLY A 173 15.23 -21.35 -15.04
N ARG A 174 15.28 -22.65 -14.83
CA ARG A 174 16.21 -23.29 -13.88
C ARG A 174 17.68 -23.00 -14.20
N GLU A 175 18.03 -22.97 -15.48
CA GLU A 175 19.42 -22.79 -15.92
C GLU A 175 19.82 -21.33 -16.03
N THR A 176 18.87 -20.47 -16.41
CA THR A 176 19.12 -19.06 -16.68
C THR A 176 18.95 -18.16 -15.45
N GLY A 177 18.07 -18.54 -14.52
CA GLY A 177 17.64 -17.70 -13.40
C GLY A 177 16.91 -16.43 -13.83
N THR A 178 16.50 -16.34 -15.12
CA THR A 178 15.68 -15.27 -15.66
C THR A 178 14.26 -15.75 -15.90
N VAL A 179 13.29 -14.80 -15.97
CA VAL A 179 11.90 -15.12 -16.26
C VAL A 179 11.81 -15.95 -17.55
N ASP A 180 11.10 -17.07 -17.47
CA ASP A 180 10.82 -17.94 -18.60
C ASP A 180 9.54 -17.48 -19.31
N TYR A 181 9.69 -16.59 -20.28
CA TYR A 181 8.56 -16.01 -21.00
C TYR A 181 7.87 -17.02 -21.93
N ASP A 182 8.57 -18.02 -22.41
CA ASP A 182 7.98 -19.07 -23.28
C ASP A 182 7.08 -19.98 -22.43
N ALA A 183 7.54 -20.40 -21.26
CA ALA A 183 6.71 -21.14 -20.31
C ALA A 183 5.52 -20.28 -19.79
N MET A 184 5.73 -19.00 -19.58
CA MET A 184 4.67 -18.06 -19.21
C MET A 184 3.60 -17.97 -20.29
N GLU A 185 3.97 -17.90 -21.58
CA GLU A 185 3.06 -17.86 -22.71
C GLU A 185 2.22 -19.13 -22.80
N VAL A 186 2.86 -20.30 -22.66
CA VAL A 186 2.14 -21.58 -22.64
C VAL A 186 1.10 -21.60 -21.53
N THR A 187 1.51 -21.23 -20.29
CA THR A 187 0.61 -21.19 -19.15
C THR A 187 -0.55 -20.21 -19.38
N ALA A 188 -0.26 -19.03 -19.92
CA ALA A 188 -1.27 -18.02 -20.22
C ALA A 188 -2.32 -18.53 -21.24
N LYS A 189 -1.86 -19.21 -22.29
CA LYS A 189 -2.76 -19.81 -23.31
C LYS A 189 -3.65 -20.91 -22.75
N GLU A 190 -3.13 -21.70 -21.82
CA GLU A 190 -3.88 -22.77 -21.14
C GLU A 190 -4.91 -22.22 -20.15
N CYS A 191 -4.51 -21.33 -19.26
CA CYS A 191 -5.37 -20.84 -18.18
C CYS A 191 -6.24 -19.63 -18.56
N LYS A 192 -5.90 -18.91 -19.65
CA LYS A 192 -6.62 -17.74 -20.15
C LYS A 192 -6.94 -16.74 -19.02
N PRO A 193 -5.93 -16.17 -18.39
CA PRO A 193 -6.12 -15.32 -17.24
C PRO A 193 -6.85 -14.02 -17.62
N LYS A 194 -7.60 -13.44 -16.69
CA LYS A 194 -8.19 -12.11 -16.82
C LYS A 194 -7.20 -11.01 -16.44
N LEU A 195 -6.20 -11.36 -15.63
CA LEU A 195 -5.17 -10.46 -15.17
C LEU A 195 -3.83 -11.19 -15.10
N ILE A 196 -2.80 -10.58 -15.67
CA ILE A 196 -1.40 -10.98 -15.52
C ILE A 196 -0.73 -9.98 -14.60
N ILE A 197 -0.12 -10.46 -13.50
CA ILE A 197 0.58 -9.62 -12.53
C ILE A 197 2.07 -9.66 -12.86
N ALA A 198 2.61 -8.53 -13.31
CA ALA A 198 4.03 -8.35 -13.63
C ALA A 198 4.76 -7.70 -12.45
N GLY A 199 5.97 -8.18 -12.15
CA GLY A 199 6.80 -7.67 -11.08
C GLY A 199 7.04 -8.70 -9.97
N ALA A 200 7.92 -8.34 -9.04
CA ALA A 200 8.33 -9.21 -7.94
C ALA A 200 8.79 -8.39 -6.72
N SER A 201 8.85 -9.05 -5.55
CA SER A 201 9.47 -8.51 -4.35
C SER A 201 10.97 -8.80 -4.29
N ALA A 202 11.43 -9.93 -4.81
CA ALA A 202 12.78 -10.44 -4.63
C ALA A 202 13.38 -11.04 -5.92
N TYR A 203 13.21 -10.35 -7.04
CA TYR A 203 13.83 -10.70 -8.33
C TYR A 203 14.73 -9.54 -8.78
N SER A 204 16.01 -9.81 -8.97
CA SER A 204 17.06 -8.81 -9.18
C SER A 204 17.47 -8.60 -10.65
N ARG A 205 16.73 -9.16 -11.59
CA ARG A 205 16.98 -9.03 -13.03
C ARG A 205 15.94 -8.12 -13.68
N ASP A 206 16.25 -7.66 -14.90
CA ASP A 206 15.34 -6.87 -15.71
C ASP A 206 14.14 -7.68 -16.19
N TRP A 207 13.03 -6.99 -16.40
CA TRP A 207 11.79 -7.54 -16.91
C TRP A 207 11.59 -7.12 -18.37
N ASP A 208 11.23 -8.06 -19.23
CA ASP A 208 10.76 -7.74 -20.57
C ASP A 208 9.24 -7.46 -20.54
N TYR A 209 8.90 -6.25 -20.11
CA TYR A 209 7.49 -5.81 -20.07
C TYR A 209 6.82 -5.78 -21.44
N LYS A 210 7.61 -5.60 -22.53
CA LYS A 210 7.08 -5.66 -23.88
C LYS A 210 6.61 -7.06 -24.20
N ARG A 211 7.43 -8.07 -23.94
CA ARG A 211 7.07 -9.47 -24.15
C ARG A 211 5.88 -9.89 -23.28
N MET A 212 5.82 -9.43 -22.04
CA MET A 212 4.67 -9.67 -21.15
C MET A 212 3.38 -9.05 -21.71
N ARG A 213 3.47 -7.82 -22.27
CA ARG A 213 2.31 -7.17 -22.91
C ARG A 213 1.84 -7.95 -24.13
N GLU A 214 2.76 -8.43 -24.99
CA GLU A 214 2.43 -9.26 -26.13
C GLU A 214 1.69 -10.54 -25.73
N ILE A 215 2.16 -11.24 -24.68
CA ILE A 215 1.49 -12.44 -24.14
C ILE A 215 0.08 -12.08 -23.62
N ALA A 216 -0.05 -10.97 -22.89
CA ALA A 216 -1.34 -10.55 -22.36
C ALA A 216 -2.33 -10.23 -23.49
N ASP A 217 -1.89 -9.49 -24.53
CA ASP A 217 -2.72 -9.16 -25.68
C ASP A 217 -3.19 -10.41 -26.44
N GLU A 218 -2.32 -11.40 -26.59
CA GLU A 218 -2.64 -12.66 -27.28
C GLU A 218 -3.76 -13.46 -26.57
N VAL A 219 -3.80 -13.42 -25.23
CA VAL A 219 -4.82 -14.14 -24.44
C VAL A 219 -6.00 -13.28 -24.02
N GLY A 220 -5.94 -11.97 -24.26
CA GLY A 220 -6.99 -11.02 -23.92
C GLY A 220 -7.01 -10.63 -22.44
N ALA A 221 -5.84 -10.58 -21.80
CA ALA A 221 -5.68 -10.23 -20.39
C ALA A 221 -5.32 -8.76 -20.18
#